data_62e59895115f46b1f9b5390590cce32d
#
_entry.id   62e59895115f46b1f9b5390590cce32d
#
_cell.length_a   1.000
_cell.length_b   1.000
_cell.length_c   1.000
_cell.angle_alpha   90.00
_cell.angle_beta   90.00
_cell.angle_gamma   90.00
#
_symmetry.space_group_name_H-M   'P 1'
#
loop_
_entity.id
_entity.type
_entity.pdbx_description
1 polymer ?
#
loop_
_entity_poly.entity_id
_entity_poly.type
_entity_poly.pdbx_seq_one_letter_code
_entity_poly.pdbx_strand_id
1 'polypeptide(L)'
;RASLLTGLYPDNTRVWDLDTQIRDENPDVVTLPQHFKNNGYYSVGLGKIFDNRSVDGSYDGISWSTQFLQGMPNQYYHNNDNGRNGYQDPEVHQAINQYNNYIASNNITSTTAKREARKLFPLSKPATEGNQDLPDDGYVDGARTNYALLKMEEAANSGKPFFLAVGFTKRHLPYVAPKKYWDMYERDNISIHPEQGRDNSIPSISFHNNHELVNNYSDIPLNGNINQDKQRELIHGYKACVSYIDSQVGKLMLKLDELGLSENTIIVLWGDHGWHLGDHGLWVKH
;
A
#
# COMPACT_ATOMS: atom_id res chain seq x y z
N ARG A 1 -7.22 -2.46 -11.08
CA ARG A 1 -8.37 -2.03 -10.21
C ARG A 1 -9.54 -1.53 -11.03
N ALA A 2 -9.35 -0.86 -12.19
CA ALA A 2 -10.45 -0.47 -13.08
C ALA A 2 -11.33 -1.68 -13.41
N SER A 3 -10.74 -2.79 -13.86
CA SER A 3 -11.45 -4.03 -14.19
C SER A 3 -12.23 -4.60 -12.99
N LEU A 4 -11.63 -4.60 -11.80
CA LEU A 4 -12.29 -5.09 -10.59
C LEU A 4 -13.53 -4.27 -10.25
N LEU A 5 -13.42 -2.94 -10.32
CA LEU A 5 -14.48 -2.04 -9.92
C LEU A 5 -15.58 -1.84 -10.96
N THR A 6 -15.36 -2.32 -12.19
CA THR A 6 -16.35 -2.25 -13.28
C THR A 6 -16.89 -3.60 -13.70
N GLY A 7 -16.22 -4.71 -13.30
CA GLY A 7 -16.54 -6.05 -13.78
C GLY A 7 -16.18 -6.26 -15.26
N LEU A 8 -15.39 -5.37 -15.87
CA LEU A 8 -15.00 -5.43 -17.28
C LEU A 8 -13.52 -5.81 -17.41
N TYR A 9 -13.19 -6.56 -18.46
CA TYR A 9 -11.79 -6.84 -18.82
C TYR A 9 -11.06 -5.56 -19.25
N PRO A 10 -9.71 -5.48 -19.15
CA PRO A 10 -8.95 -4.34 -19.63
C PRO A 10 -9.22 -3.98 -21.08
N ASP A 11 -9.43 -4.97 -21.95
CA ASP A 11 -9.75 -4.76 -23.38
C ASP A 11 -11.10 -4.06 -23.59
N ASN A 12 -12.04 -4.25 -22.65
CA ASN A 12 -13.33 -3.55 -22.68
C ASN A 12 -13.23 -2.16 -22.08
N THR A 13 -12.47 -1.98 -20.99
CA THR A 13 -12.27 -0.67 -20.35
C THR A 13 -11.27 0.20 -21.10
N ARG A 14 -10.40 -0.38 -21.95
CA ARG A 14 -9.26 0.25 -22.62
C ARG A 14 -8.26 0.92 -21.65
N VAL A 15 -8.24 0.46 -20.40
CA VAL A 15 -7.30 0.93 -19.38
C VAL A 15 -6.24 -0.15 -19.17
N TRP A 16 -5.17 -0.12 -19.96
CA TRP A 16 -4.06 -1.07 -19.91
C TRP A 16 -2.84 -0.53 -19.16
N ASP A 17 -2.80 0.77 -18.92
CA ASP A 17 -1.69 1.46 -18.28
C ASP A 17 -2.12 2.17 -16.99
N LEU A 18 -1.25 3.04 -16.49
CA LEU A 18 -1.46 3.77 -15.25
C LEU A 18 -1.91 5.22 -15.48
N ASP A 19 -1.91 5.69 -16.73
CA ASP A 19 -2.15 7.10 -17.08
C ASP A 19 -3.51 7.30 -17.76
N THR A 20 -4.04 6.24 -18.40
CA THR A 20 -5.35 6.27 -19.04
C THR A 20 -6.48 6.41 -17.99
N GLN A 21 -7.26 7.49 -18.11
CA GLN A 21 -8.38 7.76 -17.21
C GLN A 21 -9.58 6.88 -17.55
N ILE A 22 -10.12 6.19 -16.53
CA ILE A 22 -11.24 5.27 -16.72
C ILE A 22 -12.48 5.95 -17.33
N ARG A 23 -12.75 7.21 -16.91
CA ARG A 23 -13.92 7.95 -17.36
C ARG A 23 -13.74 8.57 -18.75
N ASP A 24 -12.53 8.83 -19.18
CA ASP A 24 -12.29 9.33 -20.55
C ASP A 24 -12.59 8.24 -21.58
N GLU A 25 -12.19 6.99 -21.28
CA GLU A 25 -12.45 5.85 -22.15
C GLU A 25 -13.88 5.28 -22.00
N ASN A 26 -14.47 5.42 -20.80
CA ASN A 26 -15.76 4.82 -20.45
C ASN A 26 -16.60 5.81 -19.64
N PRO A 27 -17.12 6.90 -20.24
CA PRO A 27 -17.82 7.96 -19.50
C PRO A 27 -19.07 7.44 -18.76
N ASP A 28 -19.78 6.48 -19.32
CA ASP A 28 -21.02 5.95 -18.80
C ASP A 28 -20.88 4.68 -17.97
N VAL A 29 -19.64 4.20 -17.73
CA VAL A 29 -19.45 2.97 -16.96
C VAL A 29 -19.93 3.14 -15.53
N VAL A 30 -20.69 2.18 -15.04
CA VAL A 30 -21.13 2.14 -13.65
C VAL A 30 -20.15 1.28 -12.85
N THR A 31 -19.47 1.90 -11.89
CA THR A 31 -18.57 1.17 -10.99
C THR A 31 -19.34 0.45 -9.89
N LEU A 32 -18.73 -0.56 -9.28
CA LEU A 32 -19.33 -1.29 -8.16
C LEU A 32 -19.82 -0.35 -7.03
N PRO A 33 -19.02 0.58 -6.50
CA PRO A 33 -19.51 1.52 -5.49
C PRO A 33 -20.61 2.45 -6.01
N GLN A 34 -20.52 2.87 -7.28
CA GLN A 34 -21.57 3.68 -7.90
C GLN A 34 -22.90 2.90 -8.03
N HIS A 35 -22.82 1.61 -8.35
CA HIS A 35 -24.00 0.75 -8.42
C HIS A 35 -24.72 0.70 -7.07
N PHE A 36 -24.00 0.46 -5.98
CA PHE A 36 -24.56 0.47 -4.64
C PHE A 36 -25.19 1.83 -4.29
N LYS A 37 -24.47 2.91 -4.58
CA LYS A 37 -24.97 4.29 -4.36
C LYS A 37 -26.27 4.55 -5.11
N ASN A 38 -26.36 4.17 -6.39
CA ASN A 38 -27.54 4.34 -7.23
C ASN A 38 -28.75 3.52 -6.73
N ASN A 39 -28.51 2.47 -5.96
CA ASN A 39 -29.52 1.63 -5.33
C ASN A 39 -29.78 2.00 -3.86
N GLY A 40 -29.47 3.22 -3.43
CA GLY A 40 -29.84 3.78 -2.14
C GLY A 40 -28.87 3.47 -0.99
N TYR A 41 -27.74 2.81 -1.26
CA TYR A 41 -26.70 2.57 -0.26
C TYR A 41 -25.90 3.84 0.04
N TYR A 42 -25.47 3.98 1.29
CA TYR A 42 -24.48 4.98 1.68
C TYR A 42 -23.10 4.45 1.29
N SER A 43 -22.56 4.94 0.16
CA SER A 43 -21.31 4.46 -0.42
C SER A 43 -20.13 5.29 0.06
N VAL A 44 -19.16 4.66 0.72
CA VAL A 44 -17.95 5.29 1.27
C VAL A 44 -16.70 4.55 0.80
N GLY A 45 -15.70 5.30 0.36
CA GLY A 45 -14.41 4.76 -0.04
C GLY A 45 -13.24 5.52 0.55
N LEU A 46 -12.18 4.80 0.91
CA LEU A 46 -10.94 5.39 1.43
C LEU A 46 -9.72 4.53 1.12
N GLY A 47 -8.59 5.19 0.94
CA GLY A 47 -7.30 4.54 0.74
C GLY A 47 -7.11 3.95 -0.67
N LYS A 48 -6.47 2.79 -0.76
CA LYS A 48 -6.03 2.21 -2.03
C LYS A 48 -7.15 1.41 -2.73
N ILE A 49 -8.23 2.06 -3.15
CA ILE A 49 -9.34 1.45 -3.91
C ILE A 49 -9.14 1.65 -5.42
N PHE A 50 -9.21 2.87 -5.92
CA PHE A 50 -8.79 3.20 -7.28
C PHE A 50 -7.27 3.40 -7.36
N ASP A 51 -6.71 3.34 -8.56
CA ASP A 51 -5.38 3.91 -8.82
C ASP A 51 -5.53 5.40 -9.07
N ASN A 52 -4.80 6.22 -8.31
CA ASN A 52 -4.87 7.68 -8.40
C ASN A 52 -4.40 8.26 -9.74
N ARG A 53 -3.79 7.43 -10.58
CA ARG A 53 -3.30 7.82 -11.91
C ARG A 53 -4.33 7.56 -13.00
N SER A 54 -5.25 6.61 -12.77
CA SER A 54 -6.29 6.23 -13.73
C SER A 54 -7.70 6.71 -13.35
N VAL A 55 -7.78 7.63 -12.41
CA VAL A 55 -9.03 8.34 -12.03
C VAL A 55 -8.73 9.82 -11.82
N ASP A 56 -9.76 10.65 -11.90
CA ASP A 56 -9.67 12.09 -11.66
C ASP A 56 -9.24 12.44 -10.22
N GLY A 57 -9.00 13.72 -9.96
CA GLY A 57 -8.60 14.21 -8.63
C GLY A 57 -9.65 14.03 -7.52
N SER A 58 -10.90 13.70 -7.89
CA SER A 58 -11.97 13.34 -6.95
C SER A 58 -12.02 11.85 -6.61
N TYR A 59 -11.13 11.03 -7.20
CA TYR A 59 -11.13 9.58 -7.08
C TYR A 59 -12.46 8.93 -7.49
N ASP A 60 -12.96 9.33 -8.65
CA ASP A 60 -14.27 8.92 -9.17
C ASP A 60 -15.42 9.33 -8.22
N GLY A 61 -15.50 10.63 -7.91
CA GLY A 61 -16.44 11.17 -6.91
C GLY A 61 -17.92 10.80 -7.13
N ILE A 62 -18.31 10.50 -8.38
CA ILE A 62 -19.65 10.00 -8.69
C ILE A 62 -19.97 8.66 -8.02
N SER A 63 -18.95 7.84 -7.73
CA SER A 63 -19.07 6.53 -7.08
C SER A 63 -19.39 6.62 -5.58
N TRP A 64 -19.17 7.75 -4.95
CA TRP A 64 -19.19 7.87 -3.49
C TRP A 64 -20.28 8.80 -2.99
N SER A 65 -20.80 8.54 -1.81
CA SER A 65 -21.77 9.41 -1.10
C SER A 65 -21.06 10.50 -0.31
N THR A 66 -19.78 10.32 0.01
CA THR A 66 -18.91 11.29 0.70
C THR A 66 -17.64 11.51 -0.09
N GLN A 67 -16.86 12.52 0.28
CA GLN A 67 -15.54 12.72 -0.31
C GLN A 67 -14.67 11.49 -0.07
N PHE A 68 -14.04 10.98 -1.13
CA PHE A 68 -13.05 9.92 -1.03
C PHE A 68 -11.73 10.44 -0.43
N LEU A 69 -11.12 9.70 0.48
CA LEU A 69 -9.82 10.05 1.05
C LEU A 69 -8.76 9.00 0.68
N GLN A 70 -7.82 9.38 -0.18
CA GLN A 70 -6.66 8.57 -0.53
C GLN A 70 -5.63 8.57 0.61
N GLY A 71 -5.22 9.75 1.06
CA GLY A 71 -4.41 9.98 2.25
C GLY A 71 -5.27 10.31 3.46
N MET A 72 -4.70 10.18 4.65
CA MET A 72 -5.41 10.51 5.88
C MET A 72 -4.99 11.89 6.40
N PRO A 73 -5.94 12.74 6.83
CA PRO A 73 -5.63 13.94 7.59
C PRO A 73 -4.88 13.63 8.89
N ASN A 74 -3.99 14.53 9.32
CA ASN A 74 -3.11 14.31 10.48
C ASN A 74 -3.88 13.99 11.78
N GLN A 75 -5.08 14.51 11.93
CA GLN A 75 -5.93 14.25 13.10
C GLN A 75 -6.27 12.77 13.35
N TYR A 76 -6.09 11.90 12.35
CA TYR A 76 -6.31 10.46 12.48
C TYR A 76 -5.05 9.67 12.84
N TYR A 77 -3.89 10.34 12.80
CA TYR A 77 -2.61 9.77 13.19
C TYR A 77 -2.34 10.00 14.68
N HIS A 78 -1.56 9.10 15.25
CA HIS A 78 -1.03 9.26 16.59
C HIS A 78 -0.26 10.60 16.70
N ASN A 79 -0.55 11.38 17.73
CA ASN A 79 0.03 12.72 17.94
C ASN A 79 -0.13 13.69 16.74
N ASN A 80 -1.10 13.48 15.87
CA ASN A 80 -1.32 14.24 14.64
C ASN A 80 -0.10 14.29 13.70
N ASP A 81 0.72 13.25 13.71
CA ASP A 81 1.92 13.14 12.89
C ASP A 81 1.87 11.89 11.98
N ASN A 82 1.96 12.12 10.66
CA ASN A 82 2.00 11.05 9.66
C ASN A 82 3.42 10.60 9.31
N GLY A 83 4.42 11.06 10.02
CA GLY A 83 5.82 10.82 9.71
C GLY A 83 6.27 11.48 8.40
N ARG A 84 7.51 11.20 8.00
CA ARG A 84 8.08 11.69 6.75
C ARG A 84 8.17 10.57 5.71
N ASN A 85 7.42 10.69 4.61
CA ASN A 85 7.31 9.65 3.57
C ASN A 85 6.86 8.28 4.11
N GLY A 86 6.12 8.26 5.21
CA GLY A 86 5.64 7.04 5.87
C GLY A 86 6.64 6.39 6.84
N TYR A 87 7.83 6.95 6.98
CA TYR A 87 8.82 6.53 7.99
C TYR A 87 8.62 7.28 9.31
N GLN A 88 8.87 6.60 10.42
CA GLN A 88 8.73 7.16 11.76
C GLN A 88 10.09 7.28 12.48
N ASP A 89 11.14 6.63 11.96
CA ASP A 89 12.47 6.65 12.56
C ASP A 89 13.14 8.03 12.38
N PRO A 90 13.55 8.70 13.48
CA PRO A 90 14.30 9.96 13.40
C PRO A 90 15.60 9.87 12.61
N GLU A 91 16.30 8.73 12.62
CA GLU A 91 17.52 8.52 11.85
C GLU A 91 17.22 8.50 10.34
N VAL A 92 16.10 7.89 9.95
CA VAL A 92 15.62 7.93 8.56
C VAL A 92 15.28 9.37 8.16
N HIS A 93 14.60 10.13 9.03
CA HIS A 93 14.30 11.54 8.78
C HIS A 93 15.57 12.39 8.61
N GLN A 94 16.60 12.14 9.42
CA GLN A 94 17.89 12.80 9.30
C GLN A 94 18.58 12.45 7.97
N ALA A 95 18.60 11.18 7.60
CA ALA A 95 19.21 10.72 6.34
C ALA A 95 18.48 11.27 5.10
N ILE A 96 17.14 11.40 5.16
CA ILE A 96 16.37 12.08 4.11
C ILE A 96 16.83 13.55 3.96
N ASN A 97 17.02 14.27 5.05
CA ASN A 97 17.52 15.65 5.02
C ASN A 97 18.93 15.74 4.42
N GLN A 98 19.84 14.87 4.86
CA GLN A 98 21.21 14.80 4.33
C GLN A 98 21.23 14.54 2.84
N TYR A 99 20.45 13.56 2.36
CA TYR A 99 20.30 13.27 0.94
C TYR A 99 19.75 14.48 0.16
N ASN A 100 18.68 15.12 0.64
CA ASN A 100 18.09 16.27 -0.01
C ASN A 100 19.08 17.45 -0.11
N ASN A 101 19.83 17.71 0.95
CA ASN A 101 20.88 18.73 0.96
C ASN A 101 21.99 18.39 -0.03
N TYR A 102 22.41 17.13 -0.08
CA TYR A 102 23.45 16.67 -1.00
C TYR A 102 23.05 16.89 -2.47
N ILE A 103 21.84 16.43 -2.88
CA ILE A 103 21.39 16.61 -4.25
C ILE A 103 21.21 18.10 -4.63
N ALA A 104 20.74 18.92 -3.69
CA ALA A 104 20.60 20.36 -3.90
C ALA A 104 21.97 21.06 -4.06
N SER A 105 22.91 20.81 -3.15
CA SER A 105 24.25 21.43 -3.16
C SER A 105 25.10 21.02 -4.36
N ASN A 106 24.85 19.85 -4.94
CA ASN A 106 25.56 19.33 -6.12
C ASN A 106 24.77 19.53 -7.43
N ASN A 107 23.65 20.25 -7.41
CA ASN A 107 22.78 20.48 -8.57
C ASN A 107 22.38 19.19 -9.31
N ILE A 108 22.12 18.09 -8.58
CA ILE A 108 21.75 16.81 -9.15
C ILE A 108 20.28 16.84 -9.53
N THR A 109 19.99 16.90 -10.84
CA THR A 109 18.62 17.00 -11.37
C THR A 109 18.12 15.70 -12.02
N SER A 110 19.00 14.93 -12.68
CA SER A 110 18.60 13.72 -13.39
C SER A 110 18.16 12.60 -12.45
N THR A 111 17.14 11.86 -12.86
CA THR A 111 16.60 10.73 -12.08
C THR A 111 17.67 9.66 -11.81
N THR A 112 18.53 9.35 -12.81
CA THR A 112 19.60 8.38 -12.66
C THR A 112 20.62 8.84 -11.62
N ALA A 113 21.13 10.07 -11.71
CA ALA A 113 22.09 10.60 -10.76
C ALA A 113 21.50 10.71 -9.34
N LYS A 114 20.23 11.09 -9.20
CA LYS A 114 19.52 11.07 -7.90
C LYS A 114 19.45 9.66 -7.31
N ARG A 115 19.22 8.65 -8.14
CA ARG A 115 19.18 7.25 -7.69
C ARG A 115 20.56 6.77 -7.24
N GLU A 116 21.60 7.07 -7.98
CA GLU A 116 22.99 6.77 -7.61
C GLU A 116 23.38 7.49 -6.32
N ALA A 117 23.13 8.78 -6.23
CA ALA A 117 23.38 9.57 -5.02
C ALA A 117 22.66 9.01 -3.79
N ARG A 118 21.45 8.47 -3.95
CA ARG A 118 20.70 7.85 -2.84
C ARG A 118 21.44 6.69 -2.19
N LYS A 119 22.26 5.94 -2.93
CA LYS A 119 23.04 4.83 -2.37
C LYS A 119 24.15 5.29 -1.42
N LEU A 120 24.53 6.57 -1.44
CA LEU A 120 25.43 7.15 -0.47
C LEU A 120 24.75 7.41 0.89
N PHE A 121 23.43 7.33 0.94
CA PHE A 121 22.60 7.58 2.12
C PHE A 121 21.65 6.39 2.35
N PRO A 122 22.12 5.25 2.84
CA PRO A 122 21.33 4.00 2.91
C PRO A 122 20.01 4.13 3.67
N LEU A 123 19.95 5.03 4.67
CA LEU A 123 18.72 5.28 5.43
C LEU A 123 17.81 6.34 4.81
N SER A 124 18.18 6.98 3.69
CA SER A 124 17.34 8.05 3.11
C SER A 124 16.02 7.55 2.48
N LYS A 125 15.93 6.27 2.19
CA LYS A 125 14.71 5.57 1.75
C LYS A 125 14.91 4.06 1.91
N PRO A 126 15.00 3.52 3.12
CA PRO A 126 15.19 2.09 3.32
C PRO A 126 13.96 1.31 2.88
N ALA A 127 14.17 0.05 2.45
CA ALA A 127 13.07 -0.83 2.05
C ALA A 127 12.24 -1.31 3.26
N THR A 128 12.79 -1.19 4.47
CA THR A 128 12.18 -1.68 5.71
C THR A 128 12.36 -0.67 6.85
N GLU A 129 11.37 -0.62 7.76
CA GLU A 129 11.47 0.05 9.05
C GLU A 129 10.60 -0.68 10.07
N GLY A 130 11.17 -1.10 11.19
CA GLY A 130 10.45 -1.88 12.20
C GLY A 130 10.92 -1.65 13.64
N ASN A 131 11.66 -0.57 13.88
CA ASN A 131 12.27 -0.27 15.18
C ASN A 131 11.47 0.72 16.04
N GLN A 132 10.38 1.30 15.50
CA GLN A 132 9.61 2.30 16.22
C GLN A 132 8.46 1.67 17.01
N ASP A 133 8.48 1.85 18.33
CA ASP A 133 7.43 1.40 19.24
C ASP A 133 6.30 2.43 19.28
N LEU A 134 5.56 2.50 18.18
CA LEU A 134 4.42 3.38 18.02
C LEU A 134 3.12 2.56 17.94
N PRO A 135 1.98 3.14 18.33
CA PRO A 135 0.68 2.51 18.10
C PRO A 135 0.37 2.40 16.60
N ASP A 136 -0.65 1.62 16.27
CA ASP A 136 -1.01 1.31 14.88
C ASP A 136 -1.27 2.57 14.04
N ASP A 137 -1.90 3.58 14.63
CA ASP A 137 -2.21 4.87 14.00
C ASP A 137 -1.03 5.86 13.98
N GLY A 138 0.14 5.45 14.40
CA GLY A 138 1.39 6.10 13.99
C GLY A 138 1.69 5.93 12.50
N TYR A 139 1.00 5.02 11.84
CA TYR A 139 1.18 4.69 10.42
C TYR A 139 -0.13 4.82 9.63
N VAL A 140 -0.02 5.02 8.32
CA VAL A 140 -1.15 5.36 7.45
C VAL A 140 -2.33 4.38 7.50
N ASP A 141 -2.07 3.08 7.62
CA ASP A 141 -3.15 2.10 7.58
C ASP A 141 -3.91 2.02 8.91
N GLY A 142 -3.25 2.30 10.05
CA GLY A 142 -3.92 2.48 11.33
C GLY A 142 -4.74 3.77 11.39
N ALA A 143 -4.18 4.89 10.90
CA ALA A 143 -4.92 6.14 10.75
C ALA A 143 -6.14 5.98 9.84
N ARG A 144 -6.00 5.21 8.76
CA ARG A 144 -7.08 4.85 7.83
C ARG A 144 -8.15 4.01 8.53
N THR A 145 -7.74 3.07 9.37
CA THR A 145 -8.67 2.28 10.18
C THR A 145 -9.48 3.16 11.12
N ASN A 146 -8.85 4.09 11.84
CA ASN A 146 -9.55 5.03 12.71
C ASN A 146 -10.65 5.81 11.94
N TYR A 147 -10.33 6.29 10.73
CA TYR A 147 -11.32 6.96 9.90
C TYR A 147 -12.43 6.01 9.42
N ALA A 148 -12.07 4.77 9.04
CA ALA A 148 -13.06 3.77 8.61
C ALA A 148 -14.05 3.43 9.74
N LEU A 149 -13.58 3.29 10.98
CA LEU A 149 -14.44 3.06 12.15
C LEU A 149 -15.48 4.18 12.33
N LEU A 150 -15.05 5.44 12.20
CA LEU A 150 -15.98 6.58 12.23
C LEU A 150 -17.01 6.52 11.10
N LYS A 151 -16.58 6.17 9.89
CA LYS A 151 -17.48 6.04 8.73
C LYS A 151 -18.47 4.88 8.86
N MET A 152 -18.09 3.81 9.54
CA MET A 152 -19.01 2.71 9.88
C MET A 152 -20.10 3.19 10.85
N GLU A 153 -19.75 3.96 11.88
CA GLU A 153 -20.73 4.56 12.81
C GLU A 153 -21.67 5.52 12.10
N GLU A 154 -21.15 6.41 11.24
CA GLU A 154 -21.97 7.33 10.44
C GLU A 154 -22.93 6.55 9.54
N ALA A 155 -22.44 5.48 8.90
CA ALA A 155 -23.25 4.65 8.02
C ALA A 155 -24.35 3.91 8.79
N ALA A 156 -24.02 3.31 9.93
CA ALA A 156 -25.00 2.66 10.81
C ALA A 156 -26.12 3.64 11.25
N ASN A 157 -25.74 4.87 11.60
CA ASN A 157 -26.67 5.90 12.07
C ASN A 157 -27.46 6.56 10.92
N SER A 158 -27.09 6.32 9.66
CA SER A 158 -27.78 6.93 8.51
C SER A 158 -29.16 6.36 8.22
N GLY A 159 -29.49 5.22 8.79
CA GLY A 159 -30.70 4.45 8.50
C GLY A 159 -30.75 3.84 7.10
N LYS A 160 -29.61 3.86 6.36
CA LYS A 160 -29.47 3.30 5.02
C LYS A 160 -28.55 2.07 5.05
N PRO A 161 -28.73 1.12 4.15
CA PRO A 161 -27.69 0.14 3.91
C PRO A 161 -26.42 0.86 3.42
N PHE A 162 -25.24 0.28 3.68
CA PHE A 162 -23.98 0.92 3.29
C PHE A 162 -23.10 0.00 2.43
N PHE A 163 -22.26 0.64 1.64
CA PHE A 163 -21.12 0.05 0.95
C PHE A 163 -19.85 0.76 1.44
N LEU A 164 -18.98 0.07 2.17
CA LEU A 164 -17.73 0.61 2.68
C LEU A 164 -16.55 -0.10 2.05
N ALA A 165 -15.71 0.65 1.33
CA ALA A 165 -14.49 0.15 0.73
C ALA A 165 -13.26 0.72 1.43
N VAL A 166 -12.47 -0.14 2.08
CA VAL A 166 -11.24 0.23 2.79
C VAL A 166 -10.03 -0.36 2.09
N GLY A 167 -9.23 0.48 1.47
CA GLY A 167 -8.03 0.06 0.74
C GLY A 167 -6.75 0.30 1.53
N PHE A 168 -6.14 -0.76 2.06
CA PHE A 168 -4.87 -0.70 2.76
C PHE A 168 -3.67 -0.59 1.82
N THR A 169 -2.59 0.04 2.29
CA THR A 169 -1.35 0.22 1.53
C THR A 169 -0.34 -0.88 1.81
N LYS A 170 -0.21 -1.30 3.06
CA LYS A 170 0.68 -2.40 3.43
C LYS A 170 0.03 -3.71 3.00
N ARG A 171 0.80 -4.53 2.57
CA ARG A 171 2.18 -5.02 2.46
C ARG A 171 3.02 -4.45 1.28
N HIS A 172 2.62 -3.36 0.66
CA HIS A 172 3.46 -2.69 -0.34
C HIS A 172 4.73 -2.10 0.31
N LEU A 173 5.83 -2.05 -0.44
CA LEU A 173 7.06 -1.36 -0.04
C LEU A 173 6.82 0.15 0.22
N PRO A 174 7.61 0.76 1.12
CA PRO A 174 8.54 0.12 2.06
C PRO A 174 7.77 -0.70 3.10
N TYR A 175 8.40 -1.77 3.61
CA TYR A 175 7.81 -2.57 4.69
C TYR A 175 8.01 -1.85 6.02
N VAL A 176 7.04 -1.02 6.34
CA VAL A 176 7.03 -0.17 7.54
C VAL A 176 5.80 -0.54 8.37
N ALA A 177 6.00 -0.95 9.60
CA ALA A 177 4.96 -1.35 10.53
C ALA A 177 5.44 -1.12 11.98
N PRO A 178 4.52 -0.96 12.95
CA PRO A 178 4.87 -0.88 14.36
C PRO A 178 5.75 -2.04 14.82
N LYS A 179 6.72 -1.75 15.70
CA LYS A 179 7.70 -2.72 16.22
C LYS A 179 7.07 -4.02 16.72
N LYS A 180 5.94 -3.95 17.41
CA LYS A 180 5.23 -5.12 17.94
C LYS A 180 4.91 -6.21 16.92
N TYR A 181 4.72 -5.86 15.63
CA TYR A 181 4.46 -6.83 14.56
C TYR A 181 5.76 -7.44 14.02
N TRP A 182 6.87 -6.70 14.09
CA TRP A 182 8.19 -7.25 13.79
C TRP A 182 8.63 -8.23 14.87
N ASP A 183 8.38 -7.91 16.13
CA ASP A 183 8.74 -8.76 17.29
C ASP A 183 7.96 -10.11 17.31
N MET A 184 6.94 -10.27 16.47
CA MET A 184 6.23 -11.55 16.32
C MET A 184 7.07 -12.62 15.59
N TYR A 185 8.16 -12.25 14.96
CA TYR A 185 8.96 -13.14 14.12
C TYR A 185 10.44 -13.03 14.45
N GLU A 186 11.10 -14.19 14.57
CA GLU A 186 12.56 -14.29 14.70
C GLU A 186 13.19 -14.26 13.31
N ARG A 187 13.97 -13.23 12.99
CA ARG A 187 14.58 -13.05 11.66
C ARG A 187 15.45 -14.22 11.23
N ASP A 188 16.24 -14.76 12.15
CA ASP A 188 17.17 -15.86 11.88
C ASP A 188 16.46 -17.17 11.52
N ASN A 189 15.21 -17.32 11.95
CA ASN A 189 14.35 -18.46 11.63
C ASN A 189 13.57 -18.30 10.32
N ILE A 190 13.70 -17.14 9.63
CA ILE A 190 13.02 -16.92 8.36
C ILE A 190 13.75 -17.65 7.23
N SER A 191 13.07 -18.61 6.64
CA SER A 191 13.55 -19.32 5.46
C SER A 191 13.49 -18.40 4.24
N ILE A 192 14.59 -18.37 3.48
CA ILE A 192 14.58 -17.81 2.12
C ILE A 192 14.15 -18.89 1.13
N HIS A 193 13.59 -18.48 -0.01
CA HIS A 193 13.15 -19.45 -1.01
C HIS A 193 14.34 -20.26 -1.54
N PRO A 194 14.25 -21.60 -1.64
CA PRO A 194 15.36 -22.42 -2.10
C PRO A 194 15.69 -22.19 -3.59
N GLU A 195 14.66 -21.99 -4.41
CA GLU A 195 14.80 -21.74 -5.84
C GLU A 195 14.97 -20.23 -6.11
N GLN A 196 16.21 -19.73 -6.04
CA GLN A 196 16.53 -18.32 -6.25
C GLN A 196 17.06 -18.02 -7.65
N GLY A 197 17.44 -19.05 -8.40
CA GLY A 197 17.93 -18.90 -9.77
C GLY A 197 16.80 -18.78 -10.78
N ARG A 198 17.05 -18.03 -11.85
CA ARG A 198 16.15 -18.05 -13.02
C ARG A 198 16.32 -19.39 -13.74
N ASP A 199 15.22 -20.06 -13.99
CA ASP A 199 15.20 -21.26 -14.80
C ASP A 199 15.29 -20.86 -16.30
N ASN A 200 16.36 -21.28 -16.96
CA ASN A 200 16.60 -20.99 -18.36
C ASN A 200 15.60 -21.69 -19.33
N SER A 201 14.83 -22.66 -18.85
CA SER A 201 13.76 -23.29 -19.63
C SER A 201 12.49 -22.43 -19.71
N ILE A 202 12.36 -21.43 -18.84
CA ILE A 202 11.22 -20.51 -18.78
C ILE A 202 11.50 -19.31 -19.69
N PRO A 203 10.55 -18.90 -20.56
CA PRO A 203 10.72 -17.73 -21.41
C PRO A 203 11.10 -16.47 -20.62
N SER A 204 12.06 -15.70 -21.13
CA SER A 204 12.58 -14.50 -20.44
C SER A 204 11.51 -13.45 -20.12
N ILE A 205 10.43 -13.41 -20.88
CA ILE A 205 9.27 -12.52 -20.64
C ILE A 205 8.57 -12.80 -19.30
N SER A 206 8.75 -14.00 -18.74
CA SER A 206 8.18 -14.37 -17.44
C SER A 206 8.94 -13.75 -16.25
N PHE A 207 10.10 -13.13 -16.51
CA PHE A 207 10.93 -12.54 -15.47
C PHE A 207 10.98 -11.02 -15.60
N HIS A 208 10.52 -10.32 -14.60
CA HIS A 208 10.75 -8.89 -14.48
C HIS A 208 12.11 -8.59 -13.82
N ASN A 209 12.55 -7.35 -13.81
CA ASN A 209 13.89 -6.94 -13.34
C ASN A 209 13.89 -6.24 -11.97
N ASN A 210 12.89 -6.51 -11.15
CA ASN A 210 12.81 -5.99 -9.77
C ASN A 210 12.98 -4.46 -9.65
N HIS A 211 12.66 -3.70 -10.68
CA HIS A 211 12.93 -2.25 -10.77
C HIS A 211 12.31 -1.47 -9.61
N GLU A 212 11.14 -1.89 -9.14
CA GLU A 212 10.48 -1.24 -8.02
C GLU A 212 11.32 -1.29 -6.74
N LEU A 213 11.94 -2.44 -6.45
CA LEU A 213 12.82 -2.61 -5.28
C LEU A 213 14.20 -1.95 -5.52
N VAL A 214 14.85 -2.31 -6.61
CA VAL A 214 16.26 -1.93 -6.90
C VAL A 214 16.40 -0.42 -7.12
N ASN A 215 15.47 0.18 -7.86
CA ASN A 215 15.60 1.58 -8.25
C ASN A 215 15.11 2.58 -7.19
N ASN A 216 14.23 2.14 -6.29
CA ASN A 216 13.57 3.08 -5.37
C ASN A 216 14.15 3.11 -3.97
N TYR A 217 14.80 2.04 -3.49
CA TYR A 217 15.23 1.93 -2.10
C TYR A 217 16.74 2.10 -1.96
N SER A 218 17.15 2.89 -0.95
CA SER A 218 18.54 3.32 -0.75
C SER A 218 19.47 2.19 -0.30
N ASP A 219 18.93 1.24 0.43
CA ASP A 219 19.60 0.10 1.06
C ASP A 219 19.64 -1.18 0.17
N ILE A 220 19.14 -1.09 -1.05
CA ILE A 220 19.16 -2.20 -2.03
C ILE A 220 20.23 -1.93 -3.10
N PRO A 221 21.13 -2.87 -3.37
CA PRO A 221 22.16 -2.70 -4.40
C PRO A 221 21.58 -2.51 -5.81
N LEU A 222 22.18 -1.60 -6.61
CA LEU A 222 21.70 -1.31 -7.99
C LEU A 222 21.84 -2.51 -8.95
N ASN A 223 22.76 -3.41 -8.68
CA ASN A 223 22.92 -4.65 -9.47
C ASN A 223 21.88 -5.74 -9.13
N GLY A 224 21.01 -5.47 -8.14
CA GLY A 224 19.96 -6.40 -7.70
C GLY A 224 20.47 -7.60 -6.89
N ASN A 225 21.76 -7.68 -6.56
CA ASN A 225 22.31 -8.76 -5.73
C ASN A 225 21.95 -8.54 -4.25
N ILE A 226 20.87 -9.17 -3.81
CA ILE A 226 20.38 -9.09 -2.44
C ILE A 226 20.96 -10.27 -1.66
N ASN A 227 21.84 -9.98 -0.67
CA ASN A 227 22.40 -11.02 0.18
C ASN A 227 21.32 -11.66 1.07
N GLN A 228 21.64 -12.83 1.65
CA GLN A 228 20.67 -13.61 2.41
C GLN A 228 20.11 -12.87 3.63
N ASP A 229 20.92 -12.07 4.31
CA ASP A 229 20.46 -11.31 5.49
C ASP A 229 19.45 -10.23 5.09
N LYS A 230 19.71 -9.52 3.99
CA LYS A 230 18.76 -8.54 3.45
C LYS A 230 17.49 -9.22 2.89
N GLN A 231 17.60 -10.42 2.32
CA GLN A 231 16.42 -11.21 1.92
C GLN A 231 15.56 -11.56 3.13
N ARG A 232 16.18 -12.07 4.23
CA ARG A 232 15.45 -12.35 5.48
C ARG A 232 14.80 -11.09 6.06
N GLU A 233 15.50 -9.97 6.01
CA GLU A 233 14.95 -8.68 6.47
C GLU A 233 13.71 -8.25 5.66
N LEU A 234 13.78 -8.36 4.32
CA LEU A 234 12.65 -8.05 3.45
C LEU A 234 11.45 -8.97 3.71
N ILE A 235 11.68 -10.28 3.86
CA ILE A 235 10.62 -11.25 4.18
C ILE A 235 10.05 -10.96 5.57
N HIS A 236 10.91 -10.62 6.55
CA HIS A 236 10.48 -10.24 7.89
C HIS A 236 9.56 -9.04 7.85
N GLY A 237 9.97 -7.97 7.15
CA GLY A 237 9.15 -6.77 7.00
C GLY A 237 7.83 -7.03 6.29
N TYR A 238 7.82 -7.90 5.28
CA TYR A 238 6.58 -8.32 4.62
C TYR A 238 5.63 -9.01 5.60
N LYS A 239 6.13 -9.98 6.39
CA LYS A 239 5.33 -10.69 7.41
C LYS A 239 4.79 -9.72 8.47
N ALA A 240 5.64 -8.82 8.99
CA ALA A 240 5.22 -7.79 9.94
C ALA A 240 4.09 -6.91 9.39
N CYS A 241 4.21 -6.49 8.12
CA CYS A 241 3.15 -5.74 7.44
C CYS A 241 1.85 -6.54 7.27
N VAL A 242 1.93 -7.85 7.00
CA VAL A 242 0.73 -8.72 6.94
C VAL A 242 0.04 -8.78 8.30
N SER A 243 0.78 -9.05 9.38
CA SER A 243 0.21 -9.08 10.74
C SER A 243 -0.36 -7.72 11.17
N TYR A 244 0.29 -6.64 10.75
CA TYR A 244 -0.24 -5.29 10.98
C TYR A 244 -1.60 -5.08 10.29
N ILE A 245 -1.74 -5.46 9.02
CA ILE A 245 -3.03 -5.34 8.30
C ILE A 245 -4.08 -6.29 8.86
N ASP A 246 -3.72 -7.50 9.23
CA ASP A 246 -4.63 -8.44 9.89
C ASP A 246 -5.25 -7.82 11.14
N SER A 247 -4.43 -7.18 11.98
CA SER A 247 -4.91 -6.43 13.15
C SER A 247 -5.86 -5.27 12.77
N GLN A 248 -5.61 -4.56 11.66
CA GLN A 248 -6.52 -3.50 11.22
C GLN A 248 -7.87 -4.06 10.72
N VAL A 249 -7.84 -5.19 10.00
CA VAL A 249 -9.06 -5.91 9.61
C VAL A 249 -9.83 -6.36 10.84
N GLY A 250 -9.13 -6.93 11.84
CA GLY A 250 -9.73 -7.32 13.12
C GLY A 250 -10.49 -6.18 13.80
N LYS A 251 -9.95 -4.95 13.81
CA LYS A 251 -10.64 -3.77 14.37
C LYS A 251 -11.93 -3.44 13.63
N LEU A 252 -11.93 -3.56 12.29
CA LEU A 252 -13.14 -3.33 11.49
C LEU A 252 -14.21 -4.40 11.78
N MET A 253 -13.79 -5.66 11.93
CA MET A 253 -14.69 -6.76 12.28
C MET A 253 -15.32 -6.57 13.68
N LEU A 254 -14.49 -6.23 14.68
CA LEU A 254 -14.98 -5.94 16.02
C LEU A 254 -15.99 -4.77 16.04
N LYS A 255 -15.74 -3.76 15.20
CA LYS A 255 -16.66 -2.62 15.09
C LYS A 255 -18.01 -3.01 14.50
N LEU A 256 -18.04 -3.90 13.51
CA LEU A 256 -19.30 -4.45 12.98
C LEU A 256 -20.08 -5.20 14.07
N ASP A 257 -19.40 -5.99 14.90
CA ASP A 257 -20.02 -6.70 16.03
C ASP A 257 -20.57 -5.71 17.06
N GLU A 258 -19.81 -4.71 17.46
CA GLU A 258 -20.25 -3.66 18.41
C GLU A 258 -21.49 -2.91 17.92
N LEU A 259 -21.60 -2.69 16.61
CA LEU A 259 -22.74 -2.02 16.00
C LEU A 259 -23.93 -2.96 15.74
N GLY A 260 -23.80 -4.27 16.02
CA GLY A 260 -24.84 -5.28 15.75
C GLY A 260 -25.09 -5.51 14.26
N LEU A 261 -24.09 -5.30 13.41
CA LEU A 261 -24.22 -5.35 11.94
C LEU A 261 -23.62 -6.61 11.30
N SER A 262 -22.91 -7.45 12.04
CA SER A 262 -22.19 -8.62 11.52
C SER A 262 -23.09 -9.60 10.78
N GLU A 263 -24.29 -9.88 11.31
CA GLU A 263 -25.23 -10.83 10.71
C GLU A 263 -25.87 -10.31 9.40
N ASN A 264 -25.83 -9.00 9.16
CA ASN A 264 -26.45 -8.33 8.00
C ASN A 264 -25.44 -7.73 7.04
N THR A 265 -24.15 -7.98 7.22
CA THR A 265 -23.08 -7.41 6.40
C THR A 265 -22.32 -8.50 5.66
N ILE A 266 -22.24 -8.39 4.35
CA ILE A 266 -21.36 -9.23 3.54
C ILE A 266 -19.96 -8.62 3.59
N ILE A 267 -18.96 -9.39 4.03
CA ILE A 267 -17.58 -8.97 4.13
C ILE A 267 -16.78 -9.65 3.03
N VAL A 268 -16.05 -8.85 2.25
CA VAL A 268 -15.19 -9.33 1.18
C VAL A 268 -13.78 -8.80 1.40
N LEU A 269 -12.82 -9.72 1.53
CA LEU A 269 -11.39 -9.41 1.64
C LEU A 269 -10.65 -10.04 0.45
N TRP A 270 -9.85 -9.25 -0.26
CA TRP A 270 -9.01 -9.77 -1.35
C TRP A 270 -7.67 -9.03 -1.47
N GLY A 271 -6.69 -9.69 -2.10
CA GLY A 271 -5.47 -9.06 -2.58
C GLY A 271 -5.64 -8.60 -4.03
N ASP A 272 -5.16 -7.40 -4.36
CA ASP A 272 -5.23 -6.84 -5.72
C ASP A 272 -4.25 -7.53 -6.69
N HIS A 273 -3.18 -8.14 -6.19
CA HIS A 273 -2.17 -8.93 -6.92
C HIS A 273 -1.32 -9.75 -5.93
N GLY A 274 -0.51 -10.68 -6.44
CA GLY A 274 0.51 -11.41 -5.69
C GLY A 274 1.76 -10.58 -5.39
N TRP A 275 2.75 -11.23 -4.74
CA TRP A 275 4.00 -10.61 -4.35
C TRP A 275 5.12 -11.64 -4.28
N HIS A 276 6.23 -11.40 -4.98
CA HIS A 276 7.41 -12.24 -4.94
C HIS A 276 8.32 -11.87 -3.77
N LEU A 277 8.90 -12.89 -3.14
CA LEU A 277 9.80 -12.76 -1.99
C LEU A 277 11.11 -13.54 -2.18
N GLY A 278 11.67 -13.55 -3.39
CA GLY A 278 12.94 -14.15 -3.74
C GLY A 278 12.86 -15.41 -4.59
N ASP A 279 11.66 -15.95 -4.80
CA ASP A 279 11.44 -17.08 -5.70
C ASP A 279 11.92 -16.75 -7.12
N HIS A 280 12.73 -17.63 -7.71
CA HIS A 280 13.37 -17.43 -9.02
C HIS A 280 14.12 -16.10 -9.16
N GLY A 281 14.59 -15.51 -8.06
CA GLY A 281 15.24 -14.20 -8.01
C GLY A 281 14.27 -13.03 -8.22
N LEU A 282 12.97 -13.28 -8.13
CA LEU A 282 11.94 -12.26 -8.29
C LEU A 282 11.57 -11.63 -6.93
N TRP A 283 11.43 -10.34 -6.93
CA TRP A 283 10.99 -9.55 -5.79
C TRP A 283 9.89 -8.58 -6.22
N VAL A 284 8.96 -8.31 -5.31
CA VAL A 284 7.83 -7.40 -5.51
C VAL A 284 6.77 -7.97 -6.46
N LYS A 285 6.30 -7.23 -7.44
CA LYS A 285 5.24 -7.60 -8.37
C LYS A 285 5.59 -7.20 -9.81
N HIS A 286 4.81 -7.67 -10.77
CA HIS A 286 4.83 -7.56 -12.25
C HIS A 286 5.54 -8.69 -12.96
#